data_52088774005ea3bbdf2f6f40378a4225
#
_entry.id   52088774005ea3bbdf2f6f40378a4225
#
_cell.length_a   1.000
_cell.length_b   1.000
_cell.length_c   1.000
_cell.angle_alpha   90.00
_cell.angle_beta   90.00
_cell.angle_gamma   90.00
#
_symmetry.space_group_name_H-M   'P 1'
#
loop_
_entity.id
_entity.type
_entity.pdbx_description
1 polymer ?
#
loop_
_entity_poly.entity_id
_entity_poly.type
_entity_poly.pdbx_seq_one_letter_code
_entity_poly.pdbx_strand_id
1 'polypeptide(L)'
;MLSKELIRLQCHEGIDEDKAIYEWDYKKQLLSIQNDKNEKDLFTDEYLIERPILKSLKTSDSLFLVDEIDRSDEEFEALLLEVLAEKQVTIPELGTVAGEGNNFTILTSNATRDLSEALRRRCIYFFLDYPSIDIETKVILSNVESISEEKAKKYSLFSSFIRKLNLNKPPSLI
;
A
#
# COMPACT_ATOMS: atom_id res chain seq x y z
N MET A 1 16.91 10.44 -5.76
CA MET A 1 16.40 9.51 -4.74
C MET A 1 15.63 10.32 -3.73
N LEU A 2 14.36 10.01 -3.47
CA LEU A 2 13.57 10.71 -2.48
C LEU A 2 14.04 10.24 -1.10
N SER A 3 14.61 11.17 -0.27
CA SER A 3 15.04 10.86 1.09
C SER A 3 13.86 10.89 2.07
N LYS A 4 12.76 10.19 1.71
CA LYS A 4 11.52 10.14 2.51
C LYS A 4 11.36 8.78 3.15
N GLU A 5 10.73 8.73 4.33
CA GLU A 5 10.36 7.45 4.95
C GLU A 5 9.28 6.77 4.10
N LEU A 6 9.51 5.52 3.73
CA LEU A 6 8.53 4.72 3.02
C LEU A 6 7.62 4.01 4.02
N ILE A 7 6.33 4.33 3.98
CA ILE A 7 5.29 3.64 4.73
C ILE A 7 4.45 2.85 3.73
N ARG A 8 4.42 1.52 3.87
CA ARG A 8 3.73 0.63 2.93
C ARG A 8 2.52 -0.03 3.57
N LEU A 9 1.41 0.00 2.87
CA LEU A 9 0.20 -0.77 3.13
C LEU A 9 -0.04 -1.72 1.96
N GLN A 10 -0.02 -3.03 2.22
CA GLN A 10 -0.34 -4.04 1.23
C GLN A 10 -1.81 -4.41 1.34
N CYS A 11 -2.60 -4.16 0.28
CA CYS A 11 -3.99 -4.55 0.23
C CYS A 11 -4.15 -6.05 -0.08
N HIS A 12 -5.19 -6.64 0.47
CA HIS A 12 -5.60 -8.02 0.24
C HIS A 12 -7.10 -8.16 0.46
N GLU A 13 -7.70 -9.24 -0.02
CA GLU A 13 -9.12 -9.52 0.21
C GLU A 13 -9.44 -9.60 1.71
N GLY A 14 -10.49 -8.89 2.12
CA GLY A 14 -10.91 -8.84 3.53
C GLY A 14 -9.96 -8.07 4.43
N ILE A 15 -9.27 -7.06 3.88
CA ILE A 15 -8.50 -6.14 4.72
C ILE A 15 -9.44 -5.45 5.70
N ASP A 16 -9.08 -5.51 6.98
CA ASP A 16 -9.83 -4.90 8.06
C ASP A 16 -9.49 -3.40 8.11
N GLU A 17 -10.50 -2.55 7.95
CA GLU A 17 -10.32 -1.09 7.92
C GLU A 17 -9.71 -0.57 9.20
N ASP A 18 -10.24 -0.99 10.35
CA ASP A 18 -9.75 -0.56 11.66
C ASP A 18 -8.28 -0.96 11.83
N LYS A 19 -7.93 -2.21 11.49
CA LYS A 19 -6.55 -2.70 11.57
C LYS A 19 -5.59 -2.08 10.57
N ALA A 20 -6.07 -1.42 9.53
CA ALA A 20 -5.24 -0.63 8.64
C ALA A 20 -4.91 0.75 9.23
N ILE A 21 -5.73 1.24 10.17
CA ILE A 21 -5.57 2.53 10.84
C ILE A 21 -4.76 2.37 12.12
N TYR A 22 -5.23 1.54 13.06
CA TYR A 22 -4.61 1.36 14.38
C TYR A 22 -4.93 -0.02 14.97
N GLU A 23 -4.29 -0.32 16.08
CA GLU A 23 -4.59 -1.48 16.92
C GLU A 23 -4.25 -1.14 18.37
N TRP A 24 -5.03 -1.64 19.35
CA TRP A 24 -4.70 -1.49 20.75
C TRP A 24 -3.71 -2.56 21.21
N ASP A 25 -2.65 -2.16 21.92
CA ASP A 25 -1.73 -3.08 22.59
C ASP A 25 -2.35 -3.66 23.86
N TYR A 26 -3.28 -4.59 23.65
CA TYR A 26 -3.98 -5.26 24.77
C TYR A 26 -3.01 -5.94 25.75
N LYS A 27 -1.86 -6.41 25.27
CA LYS A 27 -0.86 -7.02 26.16
C LYS A 27 -0.25 -5.99 27.09
N LYS A 28 0.09 -4.82 26.60
CA LYS A 28 0.60 -3.71 27.40
C LYS A 28 -0.46 -3.19 28.37
N GLN A 29 -1.71 -3.08 27.92
CA GLN A 29 -2.85 -2.71 28.77
C GLN A 29 -3.03 -3.69 29.93
N LEU A 30 -3.03 -5.00 29.68
CA LEU A 30 -3.15 -6.03 30.71
C LEU A 30 -2.01 -5.97 31.74
N LEU A 31 -0.78 -5.78 31.28
CA LEU A 31 0.38 -5.64 32.17
C LEU A 31 0.27 -4.37 33.03
N SER A 32 -0.25 -3.29 32.49
CA SER A 32 -0.49 -2.04 33.24
C SER A 32 -1.53 -2.23 34.36
N ILE A 33 -2.63 -2.92 34.06
CA ILE A 33 -3.69 -3.23 35.07
C ILE A 33 -3.12 -4.11 36.20
N GLN A 34 -2.25 -5.06 35.87
CA GLN A 34 -1.67 -5.93 36.89
C GLN A 34 -0.69 -5.23 37.84
N ASN A 35 0.04 -4.23 37.29
CA ASN A 35 1.09 -3.54 38.03
C ASN A 35 0.60 -2.32 38.81
N ASP A 36 -0.51 -1.71 38.41
CA ASP A 36 -1.03 -0.48 39.01
C ASP A 36 -2.52 -0.63 39.28
N LYS A 37 -2.89 -0.56 40.57
CA LYS A 37 -4.28 -0.69 41.02
C LYS A 37 -5.11 0.59 40.85
N ASN A 38 -4.51 1.65 40.31
CA ASN A 38 -5.23 2.89 40.05
C ASN A 38 -5.93 2.79 38.68
N GLU A 39 -7.14 3.36 38.59
CA GLU A 39 -7.86 3.53 37.34
C GLU A 39 -7.02 4.41 36.38
N LYS A 40 -6.28 3.79 35.48
CA LYS A 40 -5.63 4.46 34.37
C LYS A 40 -6.52 4.37 33.14
N ASP A 41 -6.57 5.45 32.40
CA ASP A 41 -7.15 5.39 31.07
C ASP A 41 -6.28 4.47 30.20
N LEU A 42 -6.88 3.39 29.71
CA LEU A 42 -6.22 2.38 28.90
C LEU A 42 -6.27 2.69 27.41
N PHE A 43 -7.06 3.69 27.03
CA PHE A 43 -7.24 4.11 25.65
C PHE A 43 -6.53 5.43 25.40
N THR A 44 -5.21 5.41 25.53
CA THR A 44 -4.33 6.55 25.28
C THR A 44 -3.30 6.22 24.20
N ASP A 45 -2.65 7.24 23.65
CA ASP A 45 -1.56 7.08 22.66
C ASP A 45 -0.47 6.10 23.13
N GLU A 46 -0.28 5.92 24.43
CA GLU A 46 0.70 5.01 25.00
C GLU A 46 0.44 3.55 24.63
N TYR A 47 -0.83 3.16 24.48
CA TYR A 47 -1.26 1.79 24.15
C TYR A 47 -1.69 1.64 22.70
N LEU A 48 -1.54 2.69 21.90
CA LEU A 48 -1.92 2.69 20.50
C LEU A 48 -0.77 2.16 19.63
N ILE A 49 -1.05 1.14 18.84
CA ILE A 49 -0.15 0.66 17.80
C ILE A 49 -0.55 1.33 16.49
N GLU A 50 0.29 2.22 16.00
CA GLU A 50 0.08 2.90 14.73
C GLU A 50 0.23 1.92 13.57
N ARG A 51 -0.84 1.73 12.82
CA ARG A 51 -0.85 1.00 11.56
C ARG A 51 -0.54 1.94 10.38
N PRO A 52 -0.30 1.43 9.17
CA PRO A 52 0.24 2.24 8.07
C PRO A 52 -0.52 3.54 7.77
N ILE A 53 -1.86 3.54 7.86
CA ILE A 53 -2.65 4.75 7.61
C ILE A 53 -2.35 5.82 8.67
N LEU A 54 -2.51 5.49 9.95
CA LEU A 54 -2.26 6.42 11.04
C LEU A 54 -0.80 6.87 11.08
N LYS A 55 0.13 5.92 10.88
CA LYS A 55 1.55 6.23 10.79
C LYS A 55 1.85 7.22 9.67
N SER A 56 1.20 7.07 8.50
CA SER A 56 1.38 7.99 7.38
C SER A 56 0.90 9.40 7.69
N LEU A 57 -0.18 9.54 8.47
CA LEU A 57 -0.69 10.83 8.89
C LEU A 57 0.24 11.52 9.90
N LYS A 58 0.75 10.77 10.88
CA LYS A 58 1.63 11.30 11.94
C LYS A 58 3.07 11.56 11.48
N THR A 59 3.54 10.88 10.42
CA THR A 59 4.91 11.05 9.92
C THR A 59 4.97 12.18 8.91
N SER A 60 5.66 13.26 9.25
CA SER A 60 5.91 14.35 8.30
C SER A 60 6.88 13.90 7.20
N ASP A 61 6.61 14.36 5.96
CA ASP A 61 7.50 14.13 4.79
C ASP A 61 7.73 12.66 4.43
N SER A 62 6.68 11.84 4.53
CA SER A 62 6.71 10.42 4.17
C SER A 62 6.18 10.16 2.75
N LEU A 63 6.52 8.98 2.22
CA LEU A 63 5.90 8.39 1.03
C LEU A 63 4.98 7.25 1.50
N PHE A 64 3.68 7.44 1.36
CA PHE A 64 2.69 6.41 1.66
C PHE A 64 2.38 5.60 0.40
N LEU A 65 2.74 4.32 0.40
CA LEU A 65 2.49 3.38 -0.68
C LEU A 65 1.34 2.45 -0.30
N VAL A 66 0.22 2.58 -1.01
CA VAL A 66 -0.91 1.63 -0.93
C VAL A 66 -0.80 0.68 -2.12
N ASP A 67 -0.39 -0.53 -1.84
CA ASP A 67 -0.02 -1.51 -2.86
C ASP A 67 -1.17 -2.49 -3.13
N GLU A 68 -1.45 -2.78 -4.41
CA GLU A 68 -2.54 -3.65 -4.88
C GLU A 68 -3.93 -3.23 -4.37
N ILE A 69 -4.28 -1.94 -4.48
CA ILE A 69 -5.58 -1.41 -4.02
C ILE A 69 -6.79 -2.13 -4.64
N ASP A 70 -6.65 -2.67 -5.84
CA ASP A 70 -7.66 -3.45 -6.52
C ASP A 70 -7.99 -4.81 -5.85
N ARG A 71 -7.25 -5.18 -4.80
CA ARG A 71 -7.53 -6.37 -3.97
C ARG A 71 -8.35 -6.06 -2.71
N SER A 72 -8.56 -4.79 -2.38
CA SER A 72 -9.47 -4.38 -1.31
C SER A 72 -10.90 -4.28 -1.81
N ASP A 73 -11.86 -4.09 -0.93
CA ASP A 73 -13.26 -3.83 -1.25
C ASP A 73 -13.56 -2.34 -1.42
N GLU A 74 -14.80 -2.02 -1.75
CA GLU A 74 -15.24 -0.63 -1.93
C GLU A 74 -15.31 0.14 -0.61
N GLU A 75 -15.53 -0.53 0.52
CA GLU A 75 -15.57 0.08 1.84
C GLU A 75 -14.18 0.61 2.20
N PHE A 76 -13.15 -0.19 1.97
CA PHE A 76 -11.77 0.24 2.15
C PHE A 76 -11.36 1.39 1.21
N GLU A 77 -11.82 1.39 -0.05
CA GLU A 77 -11.61 2.52 -0.95
C GLU A 77 -12.26 3.81 -0.41
N ALA A 78 -13.47 3.71 0.18
CA ALA A 78 -14.15 4.86 0.77
C ALA A 78 -13.39 5.43 1.97
N LEU A 79 -12.86 4.57 2.84
CA LEU A 79 -11.97 4.97 3.94
C LEU A 79 -10.74 5.72 3.42
N LEU A 80 -10.06 5.15 2.42
CA LEU A 80 -8.89 5.82 1.81
C LEU A 80 -9.23 7.17 1.21
N LEU A 81 -10.40 7.31 0.58
CA LEU A 81 -10.86 8.59 0.04
C LEU A 81 -10.99 9.65 1.12
N GLU A 82 -11.56 9.30 2.28
CA GLU A 82 -11.67 10.21 3.42
C GLU A 82 -10.28 10.61 3.93
N VAL A 83 -9.43 9.64 4.18
CA VAL A 83 -8.05 9.86 4.66
C VAL A 83 -7.24 10.74 3.70
N LEU A 84 -7.34 10.49 2.39
CA LEU A 84 -6.58 11.23 1.38
C LEU A 84 -7.13 12.65 1.15
N ALA A 85 -8.46 12.83 1.26
CA ALA A 85 -9.10 14.12 1.04
C ALA A 85 -8.94 15.06 2.25
N GLU A 86 -9.18 14.53 3.44
CA GLU A 86 -9.23 15.32 4.67
C GLU A 86 -7.92 15.28 5.46
N LYS A 87 -7.01 14.36 5.11
CA LYS A 87 -5.75 14.11 5.83
C LYS A 87 -5.97 13.89 7.33
N GLN A 88 -7.01 13.17 7.66
CA GLN A 88 -7.36 12.86 9.05
C GLN A 88 -8.00 11.48 9.14
N VAL A 89 -8.06 10.96 10.35
CA VAL A 89 -8.80 9.75 10.70
C VAL A 89 -9.38 9.90 12.11
N THR A 90 -10.54 9.33 12.34
CA THR A 90 -11.19 9.36 13.65
C THR A 90 -11.00 8.01 14.34
N ILE A 91 -10.41 8.05 15.52
CA ILE A 91 -10.28 6.91 16.44
C ILE A 91 -11.32 7.11 17.54
N PRO A 92 -12.29 6.19 17.72
CA PRO A 92 -13.43 6.39 18.60
C PRO A 92 -13.05 6.88 20.00
N GLU A 93 -12.00 6.33 20.60
CA GLU A 93 -11.57 6.61 21.96
C GLU A 93 -10.66 7.85 22.08
N LEU A 94 -9.98 8.25 21.00
CA LEU A 94 -9.02 9.35 21.01
C LEU A 94 -9.51 10.59 20.24
N GLY A 95 -10.58 10.44 19.46
CA GLY A 95 -11.07 11.49 18.57
C GLY A 95 -10.32 11.56 17.24
N THR A 96 -10.37 12.72 16.59
CA THR A 96 -9.81 12.93 15.25
C THR A 96 -8.32 13.22 15.31
N VAL A 97 -7.54 12.42 14.59
CA VAL A 97 -6.10 12.62 14.39
C VAL A 97 -5.89 13.20 12.99
N ALA A 98 -5.44 14.44 12.93
CA ALA A 98 -5.12 15.13 11.69
C ALA A 98 -3.64 14.95 11.33
N GLY A 99 -3.37 14.80 10.04
CA GLY A 99 -2.01 14.74 9.52
C GLY A 99 -1.42 16.14 9.33
N GLU A 100 -0.23 16.37 9.87
CA GLU A 100 0.46 17.67 9.77
C GLU A 100 1.39 17.78 8.56
N GLY A 101 1.65 16.67 7.85
CA GLY A 101 2.71 16.59 6.85
C GLY A 101 2.28 16.73 5.39
N ASN A 102 3.26 17.05 4.53
CA ASN A 102 3.15 16.96 3.08
C ASN A 102 3.50 15.53 2.62
N ASN A 103 2.62 14.59 2.92
CA ASN A 103 2.81 13.21 2.53
C ASN A 103 2.44 13.04 1.05
N PHE A 104 3.26 12.28 0.36
CA PHE A 104 2.98 11.89 -1.02
C PHE A 104 2.45 10.46 -1.00
N THR A 105 1.27 10.25 -1.60
CA THR A 105 0.64 8.93 -1.64
C THR A 105 0.73 8.35 -3.04
N ILE A 106 1.14 7.10 -3.15
CA ILE A 106 1.14 6.31 -4.38
C ILE A 106 0.20 5.12 -4.16
N LEU A 107 -0.73 4.94 -5.08
CA LEU A 107 -1.58 3.75 -5.16
C LEU A 107 -1.11 2.90 -6.32
N THR A 108 -0.97 1.59 -6.13
CA THR A 108 -0.73 0.65 -7.22
C THR A 108 -1.91 -0.26 -7.43
N SER A 109 -2.15 -0.66 -8.67
CA SER A 109 -3.20 -1.58 -9.05
C SER A 109 -2.74 -2.48 -10.19
N ASN A 110 -3.06 -3.76 -10.10
CA ASN A 110 -2.86 -4.74 -11.17
C ASN A 110 -4.09 -4.84 -12.09
N ALA A 111 -5.07 -3.95 -11.92
CA ALA A 111 -6.32 -3.90 -12.67
C ALA A 111 -7.10 -5.24 -12.65
N THR A 112 -7.10 -5.95 -11.51
CA THR A 112 -7.88 -7.18 -11.33
C THR A 112 -9.39 -6.89 -11.23
N ARG A 113 -9.73 -5.67 -10.78
CA ARG A 113 -11.05 -5.07 -10.85
C ARG A 113 -10.95 -3.57 -11.15
N ASP A 114 -12.05 -2.97 -11.57
CA ASP A 114 -12.13 -1.52 -11.70
C ASP A 114 -12.15 -0.84 -10.32
N LEU A 115 -11.35 0.20 -10.18
CA LEU A 115 -11.40 1.08 -9.01
C LEU A 115 -12.59 2.03 -9.12
N SER A 116 -13.12 2.45 -7.97
CA SER A 116 -14.23 3.39 -7.92
C SER A 116 -13.91 4.69 -8.69
N GLU A 117 -14.92 5.25 -9.33
CA GLU A 117 -14.76 6.50 -10.08
C GLU A 117 -14.35 7.65 -9.14
N ALA A 118 -14.80 7.60 -7.88
CA ALA A 118 -14.46 8.57 -6.86
C ALA A 118 -12.95 8.57 -6.55
N LEU A 119 -12.33 7.41 -6.44
CA LEU A 119 -10.88 7.27 -6.23
C LEU A 119 -10.10 7.72 -7.46
N ARG A 120 -10.51 7.29 -8.64
CA ARG A 120 -9.85 7.65 -9.90
C ARG A 120 -9.85 9.15 -10.18
N ARG A 121 -10.93 9.87 -9.84
CA ARG A 121 -11.02 11.33 -10.01
C ARG A 121 -10.10 12.13 -9.07
N ARG A 122 -9.68 11.53 -7.94
CA ARG A 122 -8.80 12.18 -6.96
C ARG A 122 -7.32 11.86 -7.17
N CYS A 123 -7.01 10.94 -8.09
CA CYS A 123 -5.65 10.52 -8.37
C CYS A 123 -5.18 11.00 -9.74
N ILE A 124 -3.89 11.24 -9.86
CA ILE A 124 -3.24 11.33 -11.16
C ILE A 124 -3.04 9.89 -11.62
N TYR A 125 -3.77 9.51 -12.67
CA TYR A 125 -3.71 8.16 -13.21
C TYR A 125 -2.55 8.01 -14.19
N PHE A 126 -1.72 7.01 -13.97
CA PHE A 126 -0.62 6.65 -14.85
C PHE A 126 -0.69 5.16 -15.19
N PHE A 127 -0.91 4.84 -16.45
CA PHE A 127 -0.91 3.46 -16.92
C PHE A 127 0.50 3.04 -17.29
N LEU A 128 0.97 1.96 -16.69
CA LEU A 128 2.26 1.32 -17.00
C LEU A 128 2.00 0.12 -17.91
N ASP A 129 2.31 0.27 -19.18
CA ASP A 129 2.28 -0.84 -20.12
C ASP A 129 3.49 -1.76 -19.95
N TYR A 130 3.45 -2.92 -20.56
CA TYR A 130 4.59 -3.82 -20.58
C TYR A 130 5.79 -3.12 -21.22
N PRO A 131 6.99 -3.32 -20.65
CA PRO A 131 8.19 -2.68 -21.18
C PRO A 131 8.55 -3.22 -22.58
N SER A 132 9.32 -2.43 -23.30
CA SER A 132 9.89 -2.88 -24.57
C SER A 132 10.81 -4.10 -24.38
N ILE A 133 10.98 -4.88 -25.44
CA ILE A 133 11.86 -6.09 -25.44
C ILE A 133 13.26 -5.75 -24.91
N ASP A 134 13.80 -4.59 -25.25
CA ASP A 134 15.15 -4.18 -24.82
C ASP A 134 15.21 -3.89 -23.32
N ILE A 135 14.16 -3.26 -22.77
CA ILE A 135 14.06 -3.00 -21.32
C ILE A 135 13.85 -4.32 -20.57
N GLU A 136 12.95 -5.16 -21.05
CA GLU A 136 12.68 -6.47 -20.45
C GLU A 136 13.94 -7.36 -20.46
N THR A 137 14.70 -7.35 -21.55
CA THR A 137 15.99 -8.04 -21.64
C THR A 137 16.97 -7.56 -20.57
N LYS A 138 17.08 -6.24 -20.36
CA LYS A 138 17.93 -5.67 -19.30
C LYS A 138 17.47 -6.08 -17.91
N VAL A 139 16.16 -6.11 -17.64
CA VAL A 139 15.61 -6.57 -16.37
C VAL A 139 15.96 -8.04 -16.12
N ILE A 140 15.82 -8.90 -17.13
CA ILE A 140 16.20 -10.32 -17.00
C ILE A 140 17.69 -10.44 -16.69
N LEU A 141 18.56 -9.70 -17.40
CA LEU A 141 20.00 -9.71 -17.16
C LEU A 141 20.40 -9.22 -15.77
N SER A 142 19.63 -8.29 -15.19
CA SER A 142 19.92 -7.77 -13.85
C SER A 142 19.48 -8.72 -12.72
N ASN A 143 18.47 -9.55 -12.98
CA ASN A 143 17.87 -10.41 -11.93
C ASN A 143 18.31 -11.88 -12.03
N VAL A 144 18.82 -12.31 -13.17
CA VAL A 144 19.20 -13.71 -13.38
C VAL A 144 20.71 -13.80 -13.60
N GLU A 145 21.41 -14.25 -12.58
CA GLU A 145 22.84 -14.52 -12.70
C GLU A 145 23.11 -15.63 -13.74
N SER A 146 24.15 -15.45 -14.53
CA SER A 146 24.63 -16.45 -15.51
C SER A 146 23.75 -16.69 -16.74
N ILE A 147 22.80 -15.80 -17.06
CA ILE A 147 22.10 -15.87 -18.34
C ILE A 147 22.84 -15.06 -19.42
N SER A 148 22.96 -15.63 -20.63
CA SER A 148 23.52 -14.89 -21.75
C SER A 148 22.50 -13.89 -22.33
N GLU A 149 23.00 -12.77 -22.86
CA GLU A 149 22.15 -11.74 -23.48
C GLU A 149 21.25 -12.31 -24.59
N GLU A 150 21.81 -13.24 -25.40
CA GLU A 150 21.03 -13.91 -26.44
C GLU A 150 19.83 -14.69 -25.90
N LYS A 151 20.02 -15.41 -24.77
CA LYS A 151 18.93 -16.14 -24.12
C LYS A 151 17.93 -15.19 -23.49
N ALA A 152 18.37 -14.14 -22.80
CA ALA A 152 17.50 -13.12 -22.21
C ALA A 152 16.61 -12.49 -23.29
N LYS A 153 17.19 -12.14 -24.43
CA LYS A 153 16.44 -11.57 -25.56
C LYS A 153 15.42 -12.56 -26.15
N LYS A 154 15.76 -13.84 -26.26
CA LYS A 154 14.80 -14.88 -26.68
C LYS A 154 13.62 -15.01 -25.73
N TYR A 155 13.85 -14.94 -24.42
CA TYR A 155 12.78 -14.96 -23.42
C TYR A 155 11.88 -13.72 -23.54
N SER A 156 12.44 -12.52 -23.66
CA SER A 156 11.65 -11.30 -23.83
C SER A 156 10.78 -11.34 -25.10
N LEU A 157 11.33 -11.83 -26.20
CA LEU A 157 10.59 -12.03 -27.47
C LEU A 157 9.44 -13.03 -27.28
N PHE A 158 9.71 -14.15 -26.62
CA PHE A 158 8.71 -15.19 -26.35
C PHE A 158 7.58 -14.68 -25.44
N SER A 159 7.93 -13.98 -24.35
CA SER A 159 6.95 -13.35 -23.46
C SER A 159 6.08 -12.33 -24.18
N SER A 160 6.69 -11.47 -25.01
CA SER A 160 5.97 -10.50 -25.84
C SER A 160 5.02 -11.18 -26.84
N PHE A 161 5.43 -12.32 -27.43
CA PHE A 161 4.56 -13.10 -28.31
C PHE A 161 3.36 -13.70 -27.56
N ILE A 162 3.59 -14.31 -26.40
CA ILE A 162 2.53 -14.90 -25.58
C ILE A 162 1.51 -13.85 -25.13
N ARG A 163 1.95 -12.64 -24.74
CA ARG A 163 1.06 -11.54 -24.37
C ARG A 163 0.10 -11.13 -25.47
N LYS A 164 0.50 -11.29 -26.74
CA LYS A 164 -0.36 -11.02 -27.92
C LYS A 164 -1.43 -12.10 -28.17
N LEU A 165 -1.33 -13.26 -27.51
CA LEU A 165 -2.27 -14.37 -27.69
C LEU A 165 -3.56 -14.23 -26.87
N ASN A 166 -3.81 -13.09 -26.23
CA ASN A 166 -5.05 -12.82 -25.46
C ASN A 166 -5.37 -13.91 -24.42
N LEU A 167 -4.38 -14.37 -23.70
CA LEU A 167 -4.55 -15.37 -22.65
C LEU A 167 -5.18 -14.72 -21.40
N ASN A 168 -5.99 -15.49 -20.67
CA ASN A 168 -6.60 -15.02 -19.42
C ASN A 168 -5.58 -14.56 -18.36
N LYS A 169 -4.34 -15.00 -18.47
CA LYS A 169 -3.26 -14.64 -17.57
C LYS A 169 -1.94 -14.53 -18.35
N PRO A 170 -1.64 -13.36 -18.91
CA PRO A 170 -0.39 -13.16 -19.63
C PRO A 170 0.82 -13.20 -18.68
N PRO A 171 2.01 -13.59 -19.15
CA PRO A 171 3.21 -13.61 -18.34
C PRO A 171 3.56 -12.19 -17.87
N SER A 172 3.75 -12.04 -16.55
CA SER A 172 4.25 -10.80 -15.95
C SER A 172 5.77 -10.71 -16.06
N LEU A 173 6.32 -9.52 -15.84
CA LEU A 173 7.73 -9.38 -15.48
C LEU A 173 7.92 -9.95 -14.07
N ILE A 174 8.95 -10.75 -13.88
CA ILE A 174 9.32 -11.32 -12.58
C ILE A 174 9.83 -10.23 -11.66
#